data_ec1ac84d9a83fb105c59b36feff38ebd
#
_entry.id   ec1ac84d9a83fb105c59b36feff38ebd
#
_cell.length_a   1.000
_cell.length_b   1.000
_cell.length_c   1.000
_cell.angle_alpha   90.00
_cell.angle_beta   90.00
_cell.angle_gamma   90.00
#
_symmetry.space_group_name_H-M   'P 1'
#
loop_
_entity.id
_entity.type
_entity.pdbx_description
1 polymer ?
#
loop_
_entity_poly.entity_id
_entity_poly.type
_entity_poly.pdbx_seq_one_letter_code
_entity_poly.pdbx_strand_id
1 'polypeptide(L)'
;MAFSKLATGLQHIGVPTNDIEATVPFYTALGFEVIFRMNNNGEEVAFLQLGDLVIETYQNGKAAGAAGAVDHIAINVTDVDEARRIAEEMKLEIIEAGSLPFFERGVKYFTVLGPNREKLEFNQRF
;
A
#
# COMPACT_ATOMS: atom_id res chain seq x y z
N MET A 1 11.29 29.25 9.89
CA MET A 1 11.25 28.31 11.00
C MET A 1 11.81 26.96 10.65
N ALA A 2 12.27 26.33 11.64
CA ALA A 2 13.11 25.17 11.50
C ALA A 2 12.40 23.84 11.28
N PHE A 3 11.07 23.78 11.20
CA PHE A 3 10.41 22.48 11.04
C PHE A 3 10.90 21.76 9.78
N SER A 4 10.98 22.46 8.66
CA SER A 4 11.49 21.91 7.41
C SER A 4 12.95 21.48 7.47
N LYS A 5 13.71 21.99 8.45
CA LYS A 5 15.11 21.59 8.69
C LYS A 5 15.21 20.31 9.54
N LEU A 6 14.13 19.95 10.24
CA LEU A 6 14.08 18.77 11.08
C LEU A 6 13.38 17.60 10.39
N ALA A 7 12.41 17.88 9.50
CA ALA A 7 11.65 16.86 8.79
C ALA A 7 12.45 16.31 7.61
N THR A 8 12.53 15.00 7.50
CA THR A 8 13.28 14.32 6.43
C THR A 8 12.40 13.62 5.42
N GLY A 9 11.06 13.63 5.62
CA GLY A 9 10.11 13.04 4.72
C GLY A 9 9.16 12.07 5.41
N LEU A 10 8.52 11.23 4.63
CA LEU A 10 7.59 10.24 5.12
C LEU A 10 8.33 9.09 5.79
N GLN A 11 7.93 8.73 7.02
CA GLN A 11 8.51 7.58 7.70
C GLN A 11 7.70 6.30 7.43
N HIS A 12 6.38 6.35 7.61
CA HIS A 12 5.51 5.21 7.35
C HIS A 12 4.06 5.67 7.19
N ILE A 13 3.24 4.76 6.66
CA ILE A 13 1.78 4.93 6.55
C ILE A 13 1.14 3.89 7.46
N GLY A 14 0.22 4.31 8.34
CA GLY A 14 -0.49 3.42 9.24
C GLY A 14 -1.76 2.88 8.61
N VAL A 15 -1.91 1.56 8.60
CA VAL A 15 -3.10 0.85 8.09
C VAL A 15 -3.58 -0.11 9.17
N PRO A 16 -4.63 0.24 9.91
CA PRO A 16 -5.19 -0.67 10.91
C PRO A 16 -5.75 -1.92 10.23
N THR A 17 -5.72 -3.04 10.96
CA THR A 17 -6.27 -4.29 10.45
C THR A 17 -7.13 -4.96 11.50
N ASN A 18 -8.10 -5.76 11.03
CA ASN A 18 -8.89 -6.65 11.87
C ASN A 18 -8.28 -8.05 11.90
N ASP A 19 -7.34 -8.36 11.00
CA ASP A 19 -6.70 -9.67 10.93
C ASP A 19 -5.29 -9.52 10.32
N ILE A 20 -4.29 -9.43 11.19
CA ILE A 20 -2.90 -9.26 10.76
C ILE A 20 -2.38 -10.50 10.03
N GLU A 21 -2.92 -11.68 10.35
CA GLU A 21 -2.51 -12.92 9.68
C GLU A 21 -3.02 -13.00 8.24
N ALA A 22 -4.00 -12.20 7.87
CA ALA A 22 -4.42 -11.99 6.47
C ALA A 22 -3.66 -10.84 5.82
N THR A 23 -3.40 -9.78 6.56
CA THR A 23 -2.77 -8.55 6.03
C THR A 23 -1.30 -8.77 5.69
N VAL A 24 -0.52 -9.38 6.58
CA VAL A 24 0.91 -9.61 6.34
C VAL A 24 1.15 -10.49 5.11
N PRO A 25 0.50 -11.64 4.95
CA PRO A 25 0.67 -12.44 3.74
C PRO A 25 0.25 -11.71 2.45
N PHE A 26 -0.79 -10.88 2.51
CA PHE A 26 -1.21 -10.09 1.35
C PHE A 26 -0.06 -9.19 0.87
N TYR A 27 0.53 -8.41 1.76
CA TYR A 27 1.60 -7.49 1.39
C TYR A 27 2.90 -8.20 1.03
N THR A 28 3.24 -9.29 1.72
CA THR A 28 4.46 -10.05 1.37
C THR A 28 4.33 -10.70 0.00
N ALA A 29 3.13 -11.10 -0.40
CA ALA A 29 2.88 -11.62 -1.74
C ALA A 29 3.05 -10.53 -2.83
N LEU A 30 2.90 -9.26 -2.47
CA LEU A 30 3.17 -8.13 -3.37
C LEU A 30 4.68 -7.78 -3.43
N GLY A 31 5.50 -8.39 -2.60
CA GLY A 31 6.94 -8.13 -2.55
C GLY A 31 7.40 -7.31 -1.35
N PHE A 32 6.50 -6.96 -0.42
CA PHE A 32 6.91 -6.31 0.82
C PHE A 32 7.68 -7.28 1.71
N GLU A 33 8.63 -6.76 2.45
CA GLU A 33 9.37 -7.50 3.47
C GLU A 33 8.94 -7.07 4.86
N VAL A 34 8.77 -8.01 5.78
CA VAL A 34 8.53 -7.70 7.19
C VAL A 34 9.86 -7.24 7.79
N ILE A 35 9.97 -5.95 8.10
CA ILE A 35 11.20 -5.39 8.67
C ILE A 35 11.16 -5.34 10.19
N PHE A 36 9.97 -5.44 10.78
CA PHE A 36 9.80 -5.48 12.23
C PHE A 36 8.41 -6.03 12.55
N ARG A 37 8.32 -6.86 13.59
CA ARG A 37 7.04 -7.36 14.08
C ARG A 37 7.12 -7.62 15.58
N MET A 38 6.07 -7.22 16.32
CA MET A 38 5.99 -7.48 17.75
C MET A 38 4.56 -7.51 18.23
N ASN A 39 4.38 -8.04 19.43
CA ASN A 39 3.12 -7.89 20.18
C ASN A 39 3.32 -6.76 21.19
N ASN A 40 2.54 -5.70 21.05
CA ASN A 40 2.60 -4.54 21.91
C ASN A 40 1.42 -4.57 22.88
N ASN A 41 1.60 -5.20 24.03
CA ASN A 41 0.57 -5.31 25.07
C ASN A 41 -0.76 -5.88 24.54
N GLY A 42 -0.69 -6.94 23.74
CA GLY A 42 -1.85 -7.61 23.16
C GLY A 42 -2.21 -7.14 21.75
N GLU A 43 -1.62 -6.06 21.26
CA GLU A 43 -1.81 -5.59 19.90
C GLU A 43 -0.66 -6.04 19.00
N GLU A 44 -0.95 -6.88 18.01
CA GLU A 44 0.04 -7.31 17.03
C GLU A 44 0.35 -6.16 16.08
N VAL A 45 1.64 -5.89 15.87
CA VAL A 45 2.14 -4.81 15.00
C VAL A 45 3.16 -5.37 14.04
N ALA A 46 3.10 -4.97 12.78
CA ALA A 46 4.11 -5.32 11.78
C ALA A 46 4.44 -4.09 10.92
N PHE A 47 5.73 -3.93 10.62
CA PHE A 47 6.20 -2.96 9.65
C PHE A 47 6.65 -3.71 8.40
N LEU A 48 6.13 -3.27 7.26
CA LEU A 48 6.31 -3.91 5.96
C LEU A 48 6.93 -2.90 5.01
N GLN A 49 7.95 -3.28 4.27
CA GLN A 49 8.69 -2.36 3.40
C GLN A 49 8.78 -2.86 1.96
N LEU A 50 8.51 -1.96 1.03
CA LEU A 50 8.74 -2.14 -0.40
C LEU A 50 9.42 -0.87 -0.92
N GLY A 51 10.72 -0.96 -1.25
CA GLY A 51 11.50 0.22 -1.62
C GLY A 51 11.53 1.23 -0.47
N ASP A 52 11.10 2.46 -0.72
CA ASP A 52 10.99 3.50 0.29
C ASP A 52 9.59 3.59 0.92
N LEU A 53 8.67 2.73 0.52
CA LEU A 53 7.34 2.66 1.11
C LEU A 53 7.36 1.74 2.33
N VAL A 54 7.01 2.28 3.49
CA VAL A 54 6.85 1.52 4.73
C VAL A 54 5.41 1.62 5.20
N ILE A 55 4.79 0.49 5.45
CA ILE A 55 3.45 0.40 6.01
C ILE A 55 3.55 -0.19 7.41
N GLU A 56 2.99 0.50 8.39
CA GLU A 56 2.75 -0.06 9.71
C GLU A 56 1.33 -0.62 9.74
N THR A 57 1.18 -1.92 9.98
CA THR A 57 -0.14 -2.51 10.22
C THR A 57 -0.25 -2.97 11.66
N TYR A 58 -1.41 -2.75 12.26
CA TYR A 58 -1.63 -3.05 13.67
C TYR A 58 -3.05 -3.54 13.87
N GLN A 59 -3.17 -4.65 14.59
CA GLN A 59 -4.44 -5.34 14.77
C GLN A 59 -5.19 -4.75 15.97
N ASN A 60 -5.96 -3.70 15.71
CA ASN A 60 -6.78 -3.06 16.73
C ASN A 60 -8.29 -3.27 16.54
N GLY A 61 -8.68 -4.05 15.52
CA GLY A 61 -10.08 -4.31 15.22
C GLY A 61 -10.84 -3.12 14.64
N LYS A 62 -10.13 -2.07 14.21
CA LYS A 62 -10.74 -0.80 13.77
C LYS A 62 -10.45 -0.47 12.32
N ALA A 63 -10.22 -1.47 11.48
CA ALA A 63 -10.10 -1.24 10.05
C ALA A 63 -11.41 -0.65 9.52
N ALA A 64 -11.30 0.46 8.77
CA ALA A 64 -12.48 1.15 8.26
C ALA A 64 -13.24 0.32 7.21
N GLY A 65 -12.55 -0.60 6.54
CA GLY A 65 -13.15 -1.39 5.46
C GLY A 65 -13.50 -0.55 4.23
N ALA A 66 -12.94 0.65 4.13
CA ALA A 66 -13.15 1.60 3.05
C ALA A 66 -12.01 2.62 3.04
N ALA A 67 -11.86 3.37 1.95
CA ALA A 67 -10.94 4.49 1.90
C ALA A 67 -11.40 5.61 2.84
N GLY A 68 -10.43 6.29 3.45
CA GLY A 68 -10.68 7.44 4.34
C GLY A 68 -10.11 8.74 3.77
N ALA A 69 -9.60 9.60 4.65
CA ALA A 69 -8.98 10.87 4.23
C ALA A 69 -7.80 10.64 3.28
N VAL A 70 -7.04 9.58 3.50
CA VAL A 70 -6.09 9.06 2.51
C VAL A 70 -6.85 8.03 1.67
N ASP A 71 -7.12 8.36 0.41
CA ASP A 71 -7.92 7.51 -0.46
C ASP A 71 -7.15 6.27 -0.91
N HIS A 72 -5.90 6.45 -1.31
CA HIS A 72 -5.08 5.34 -1.83
C HIS A 72 -3.60 5.57 -1.61
N ILE A 73 -2.86 4.49 -1.73
CA ILE A 73 -1.40 4.48 -1.76
C ILE A 73 -1.00 4.06 -3.17
N ALA A 74 -0.19 4.87 -3.85
CA ALA A 74 0.28 4.55 -5.20
C ALA A 74 1.69 3.98 -5.14
N ILE A 75 1.86 2.81 -5.76
CA ILE A 75 3.13 2.12 -5.92
C ILE A 75 3.60 2.35 -7.34
N ASN A 76 4.81 2.90 -7.50
CA ASN A 76 5.38 3.08 -8.82
C ASN A 76 5.82 1.75 -9.41
N VAL A 77 5.46 1.50 -10.66
CA VAL A 77 5.89 0.31 -11.40
C VAL A 77 6.54 0.72 -12.72
N THR A 78 7.43 -0.12 -13.21
CA THR A 78 8.15 0.13 -14.47
C THR A 78 7.41 -0.43 -15.68
N ASP A 79 6.45 -1.34 -15.46
CA ASP A 79 5.63 -1.96 -16.50
C ASP A 79 4.25 -2.28 -15.91
N VAL A 80 3.31 -1.35 -16.11
CA VAL A 80 1.97 -1.47 -15.51
C VAL A 80 1.17 -2.62 -16.12
N ASP A 81 1.38 -2.94 -17.39
CA ASP A 81 0.66 -4.05 -18.04
C ASP A 81 1.10 -5.39 -17.45
N GLU A 82 2.40 -5.57 -17.23
CA GLU A 82 2.93 -6.76 -16.56
C GLU A 82 2.48 -6.82 -15.10
N ALA A 83 2.49 -5.69 -14.39
CA ALA A 83 2.00 -5.64 -13.01
C ALA A 83 0.53 -6.06 -12.94
N ARG A 84 -0.29 -5.63 -13.90
CA ARG A 84 -1.69 -6.02 -13.97
C ARG A 84 -1.85 -7.52 -14.22
N ARG A 85 -1.05 -8.08 -15.12
CA ARG A 85 -1.05 -9.52 -15.39
C ARG A 85 -0.76 -10.31 -14.12
N ILE A 86 0.24 -9.88 -13.35
CA ILE A 86 0.58 -10.51 -12.07
C ILE A 86 -0.57 -10.40 -11.07
N ALA A 87 -1.18 -9.22 -10.97
CA ALA A 87 -2.33 -9.00 -10.08
C ALA A 87 -3.50 -9.92 -10.44
N GLU A 88 -3.77 -10.11 -11.73
CA GLU A 88 -4.83 -11.02 -12.20
C GLU A 88 -4.50 -12.48 -11.84
N GLU A 89 -3.24 -12.91 -12.01
CA GLU A 89 -2.81 -14.25 -11.60
C GLU A 89 -2.97 -14.47 -10.09
N MET A 90 -2.69 -13.43 -9.28
CA MET A 90 -2.87 -13.47 -7.83
C MET A 90 -4.32 -13.37 -7.41
N LYS A 91 -5.24 -13.17 -8.36
CA LYS A 91 -6.69 -13.00 -8.13
C LYS A 91 -7.00 -11.82 -7.22
N LEU A 92 -6.23 -10.75 -7.34
CA LEU A 92 -6.51 -9.50 -6.62
C LEU A 92 -7.76 -8.83 -7.23
N GLU A 93 -8.53 -8.18 -6.37
CA GLU A 93 -9.73 -7.46 -6.81
C GLU A 93 -9.34 -6.13 -7.42
N ILE A 94 -9.38 -6.03 -8.75
CA ILE A 94 -9.10 -4.80 -9.49
C ILE A 94 -10.38 -4.00 -9.58
N ILE A 95 -10.39 -2.81 -8.98
CA ILE A 95 -11.60 -1.96 -8.92
C ILE A 95 -11.58 -0.80 -9.90
N GLU A 96 -10.41 -0.46 -10.45
CA GLU A 96 -10.27 0.67 -11.35
C GLU A 96 -9.02 0.48 -12.21
N ALA A 97 -9.06 0.96 -13.44
CA ALA A 97 -7.91 1.00 -14.33
C ALA A 97 -8.12 2.09 -15.38
N GLY A 98 -7.03 2.73 -15.82
CA GLY A 98 -7.14 3.76 -16.84
C GLY A 98 -5.83 4.45 -17.14
N SER A 99 -5.92 5.51 -17.96
CA SER A 99 -4.82 6.40 -18.31
C SER A 99 -5.23 7.83 -18.05
N LEU A 100 -4.30 8.65 -17.59
CA LEU A 100 -4.51 10.05 -17.26
C LEU A 100 -3.41 10.91 -17.88
N PRO A 101 -3.72 12.16 -18.27
CA PRO A 101 -2.75 13.02 -18.95
C PRO A 101 -1.85 13.77 -17.94
N PHE A 102 -1.35 13.07 -16.94
CA PHE A 102 -0.53 13.68 -15.89
C PHE A 102 0.96 13.63 -16.28
N PHE A 103 1.71 14.61 -15.83
CA PHE A 103 3.11 14.80 -16.17
C PHE A 103 3.31 14.99 -17.68
N GLU A 104 4.52 14.76 -18.21
CA GLU A 104 4.82 15.09 -19.60
C GLU A 104 4.17 14.13 -20.60
N ARG A 105 4.11 12.83 -20.26
CA ARG A 105 3.67 11.79 -21.18
C ARG A 105 2.50 10.97 -20.68
N GLY A 106 1.89 11.43 -19.61
CA GLY A 106 0.76 10.73 -19.01
C GLY A 106 1.17 9.58 -18.09
N VAL A 107 0.16 8.96 -17.50
CA VAL A 107 0.31 7.81 -16.62
C VAL A 107 -0.71 6.75 -17.01
N LYS A 108 -0.38 5.50 -16.70
CA LYS A 108 -1.33 4.38 -16.77
C LYS A 108 -1.31 3.68 -15.43
N TYR A 109 -2.49 3.29 -14.96
CA TYR A 109 -2.62 2.75 -13.62
C TYR A 109 -3.73 1.71 -13.51
N PHE A 110 -3.70 0.94 -12.45
CA PHE A 110 -4.84 0.16 -11.96
C PHE A 110 -4.80 0.15 -10.43
N THR A 111 -5.96 -0.08 -9.81
CA THR A 111 -6.13 -0.08 -8.36
C THR A 111 -6.73 -1.39 -7.91
N VAL A 112 -6.17 -1.96 -6.84
CA VAL A 112 -6.68 -3.17 -6.20
C VAL A 112 -7.13 -2.86 -4.78
N LEU A 113 -7.95 -3.75 -4.20
CA LEU A 113 -8.30 -3.69 -2.79
C LEU A 113 -7.46 -4.66 -1.98
N GLY A 114 -6.92 -4.19 -0.86
CA GLY A 114 -6.29 -5.03 0.14
C GLY A 114 -7.31 -5.68 1.08
N PRO A 115 -6.85 -6.51 2.04
CA PRO A 115 -7.74 -7.24 2.97
C PRO A 115 -8.61 -6.35 3.85
N ASN A 116 -8.19 -5.13 4.10
CA ASN A 116 -8.94 -4.14 4.88
C ASN A 116 -9.69 -3.16 3.99
N ARG A 117 -9.86 -3.52 2.71
CA ARG A 117 -10.46 -2.72 1.64
C ARG A 117 -9.72 -1.41 1.39
N GLU A 118 -8.47 -1.33 1.81
CA GLU A 118 -7.56 -0.25 1.45
C GLU A 118 -7.25 -0.30 -0.04
N LYS A 119 -7.14 0.86 -0.66
CA LYS A 119 -6.84 0.97 -2.09
C LYS A 119 -5.34 1.05 -2.31
N LEU A 120 -4.83 0.16 -3.14
CA LEU A 120 -3.45 0.18 -3.64
C LEU A 120 -3.49 0.41 -5.14
N GLU A 121 -2.87 1.50 -5.57
CA GLU A 121 -2.73 1.84 -6.98
C GLU A 121 -1.34 1.43 -7.47
N PHE A 122 -1.29 0.84 -8.65
CA PHE A 122 -0.03 0.57 -9.36
C PHE A 122 0.02 1.51 -10.55
N ASN A 123 1.05 2.34 -10.64
CA ASN A 123 1.09 3.47 -11.55
C ASN A 123 2.43 3.53 -12.27
N GLN A 124 2.37 3.66 -13.59
CA GLN A 124 3.55 3.90 -14.43
C GLN A 124 3.46 5.28 -15.06
N ARG A 125 4.51 6.08 -14.87
CA ARG A 125 4.68 7.34 -15.59
C ARG A 125 5.45 7.08 -16.87
N PHE A 126 4.98 7.68 -17.95
CA PHE A 126 5.64 7.57 -19.28
C PHE A 126 6.54 8.74 -19.62
#